data_8827ef1c06799cfb7b9b716e9a1c735e
#
_entry.id   8827ef1c06799cfb7b9b716e9a1c735e
#
_cell.length_a   1.000
_cell.length_b   1.000
_cell.length_c   1.000
_cell.angle_alpha   90.00
_cell.angle_beta   90.00
_cell.angle_gamma   90.00
#
_symmetry.space_group_name_H-M   'P 1'
#
loop_
_entity.id
_entity.type
_entity.pdbx_description
1 polymer ?
#
loop_
_entity_poly.entity_id
_entity_poly.type
_entity_poly.pdbx_seq_one_letter_code
_entity_poly.pdbx_strand_id
1 'polypeptide(L)'
;LTDLIPYELDNVRIRYFANNNAIGRVGGIDMRLNGYFVKDADSWISLSWMKAQENLTDDYIVAKINTKGEIINPRLDPSEQDKTVAKDTLLYAGWIPRPTDQRVNVGLFFSDYVPNHENMKVYVNTVFGTGMPFGPPDNNRYKDTLRIPSYRRVDMGFSTLLLDGKKKEKNKFNHIESIWLGLDV
;
A
#
# COMPACT_ATOMS: atom_id res chain seq x y z
N LEU A 1 16.61 5.76 9.50
CA LEU A 1 15.69 6.76 10.06
C LEU A 1 15.70 6.63 11.59
N THR A 2 15.87 7.73 12.31
CA THR A 2 15.85 7.82 13.78
C THR A 2 14.69 8.72 14.23
N ASP A 3 14.38 8.65 15.50
CA ASP A 3 13.38 9.53 16.14
C ASP A 3 12.00 9.50 15.47
N LEU A 4 11.58 8.32 15.03
CA LEU A 4 10.28 8.14 14.42
C LEU A 4 9.19 8.12 15.49
N ILE A 5 8.07 8.74 15.16
CA ILE A 5 6.83 8.66 15.95
C ILE A 5 6.11 7.38 15.52
N PRO A 6 5.94 6.40 16.41
CA PRO A 6 5.14 5.23 16.11
C PRO A 6 3.67 5.60 15.93
N TYR A 7 3.00 4.92 15.02
CA TYR A 7 1.56 5.06 14.85
C TYR A 7 0.93 3.70 14.51
N GLU A 8 -0.35 3.58 14.74
CA GLU A 8 -1.15 2.45 14.33
C GLU A 8 -2.42 2.91 13.57
N LEU A 9 -2.93 2.03 12.74
CA LEU A 9 -4.20 2.24 12.06
C LEU A 9 -5.30 1.54 12.87
N ASP A 10 -6.19 2.34 13.46
CA ASP A 10 -7.38 1.88 14.16
C ASP A 10 -8.60 2.15 13.27
N ASN A 11 -8.99 1.15 12.48
CA ASN A 11 -10.04 1.25 11.45
C ASN A 11 -9.80 2.40 10.46
N VAL A 12 -10.42 3.56 10.71
CA VAL A 12 -10.33 4.77 9.88
C VAL A 12 -9.50 5.88 10.53
N ARG A 13 -8.94 5.63 11.70
CA ARG A 13 -8.17 6.63 12.45
C ARG A 13 -6.70 6.25 12.51
N ILE A 14 -5.84 7.26 12.46
CA ILE A 14 -4.43 7.12 12.75
C ILE A 14 -4.23 7.54 14.20
N ARG A 15 -3.71 6.63 15.01
CA ARG A 15 -3.35 6.91 16.39
C ARG A 15 -1.83 7.07 16.47
N TYR A 16 -1.38 8.24 16.87
CA TYR A 16 0.03 8.53 17.09
C TYR A 16 0.40 8.33 18.55
N PHE A 17 1.54 7.70 18.78
CA PHE A 17 2.16 7.64 20.11
C PHE A 17 3.07 8.86 20.27
N ALA A 18 2.89 9.63 21.33
CA ALA A 18 3.56 10.94 21.53
C ALA A 18 5.03 10.82 21.99
N ASN A 19 5.76 9.79 21.56
CA ASN A 19 7.15 9.54 21.87
C ASN A 19 7.94 9.22 20.59
N ASN A 20 9.17 9.73 20.51
CA ASN A 20 10.05 9.54 19.36
C ASN A 20 11.02 8.37 19.63
N ASN A 21 10.50 7.22 20.01
CA ASN A 21 11.30 6.07 20.46
C ASN A 21 11.45 4.96 19.40
N ALA A 22 11.11 5.25 18.16
CA ALA A 22 11.24 4.29 17.08
C ALA A 22 12.41 4.62 16.14
N ILE A 23 13.12 3.57 15.74
CA ILE A 23 14.06 3.61 14.62
C ILE A 23 13.47 2.82 13.46
N GLY A 24 13.70 3.28 12.23
CA GLY A 24 13.13 2.67 11.05
C GLY A 24 14.16 2.39 9.97
N ARG A 25 13.89 1.39 9.16
CA ARG A 25 14.63 1.10 7.94
C ARG A 25 13.66 0.87 6.79
N VAL A 26 14.00 1.44 5.64
CA VAL A 26 13.25 1.26 4.39
C VAL A 26 14.25 0.96 3.29
N GLY A 27 13.96 -0.02 2.47
CA GLY A 27 14.71 -0.35 1.29
C GLY A 27 13.78 -0.88 0.21
N GLY A 28 14.09 -0.59 -1.04
CA GLY A 28 13.24 -1.01 -2.15
C GLY A 28 13.83 -0.70 -3.51
N ILE A 29 13.12 -1.10 -4.54
CA ILE A 29 13.45 -0.86 -5.94
C ILE A 29 12.17 -0.39 -6.63
N ASP A 30 12.27 0.74 -7.31
CA ASP A 30 11.23 1.27 -8.17
C ASP A 30 11.68 1.24 -9.61
N MET A 31 10.84 0.67 -10.47
CA MET A 31 11.07 0.60 -11.90
C MET A 31 9.88 1.19 -12.63
N ARG A 32 10.15 1.95 -13.68
CA ARG A 32 9.14 2.44 -14.60
C ARG A 32 9.61 2.34 -16.02
N LEU A 33 8.78 1.76 -16.86
CA LEU A 33 8.99 1.68 -18.30
C LEU A 33 7.86 2.44 -18.97
N ASN A 34 8.24 3.41 -19.81
CA ASN A 34 7.30 4.16 -20.65
C ASN A 34 7.63 3.88 -22.09
N GLY A 35 6.63 3.75 -22.93
CA GLY A 35 6.87 3.53 -24.35
C GLY A 35 5.62 3.17 -25.11
N TYR A 36 5.82 2.97 -26.40
CA TYR A 36 4.79 2.48 -27.32
C TYR A 36 4.90 0.96 -27.41
N PHE A 37 4.29 0.23 -26.45
CA PHE A 37 4.26 -1.24 -26.50
C PHE A 37 3.43 -1.76 -27.68
N VAL A 38 2.46 -0.96 -28.11
CA VAL A 38 1.73 -1.12 -29.36
C VAL A 38 1.97 0.14 -30.18
N LYS A 39 2.03 0.02 -31.49
CA LYS A 39 2.25 1.15 -32.38
C LYS A 39 1.24 2.25 -32.10
N ASP A 40 1.73 3.47 -31.88
CA ASP A 40 0.95 4.70 -31.63
C ASP A 40 0.14 4.73 -30.31
N ALA A 41 0.32 3.73 -29.45
CA ALA A 41 -0.35 3.67 -28.16
C ALA A 41 0.55 4.15 -27.02
N ASP A 42 0.08 5.13 -26.25
CA ASP A 42 0.77 5.58 -25.04
C ASP A 42 0.62 4.53 -23.93
N SER A 43 1.74 4.04 -23.42
CA SER A 43 1.70 3.05 -22.36
C SER A 43 2.84 3.20 -21.37
N TRP A 44 2.56 2.80 -20.14
CA TRP A 44 3.60 2.67 -19.13
C TRP A 44 3.28 1.53 -18.17
N ILE A 45 4.33 0.95 -17.63
CA ILE A 45 4.26 -0.01 -16.53
C ILE A 45 5.20 0.46 -15.43
N SER A 46 4.74 0.40 -14.20
CA SER A 46 5.55 0.64 -13.01
C SER A 46 5.51 -0.57 -12.11
N LEU A 47 6.64 -0.87 -11.50
CA LEU A 47 6.79 -1.91 -10.51
C LEU A 47 7.60 -1.34 -9.35
N SER A 48 7.02 -1.37 -8.16
CA SER A 48 7.69 -1.01 -6.92
C SER A 48 7.75 -2.22 -6.00
N TRP A 49 8.94 -2.48 -5.48
CA TRP A 49 9.13 -3.43 -4.40
C TRP A 49 9.77 -2.71 -3.21
N MET A 50 9.14 -2.79 -2.05
CA MET A 50 9.57 -2.06 -0.85
C MET A 50 9.46 -2.94 0.39
N LYS A 51 10.38 -2.73 1.33
CA LYS A 51 10.31 -3.27 2.68
C LYS A 51 10.54 -2.13 3.68
N ALA A 52 9.52 -1.82 4.48
CA ALA A 52 9.56 -0.81 5.52
C ALA A 52 9.36 -1.46 6.89
N GLN A 53 10.30 -1.27 7.79
CA GLN A 53 10.27 -1.83 9.14
C GLN A 53 10.62 -0.76 10.17
N GLU A 54 10.14 -0.93 11.38
CA GLU A 54 10.49 -0.11 12.53
C GLU A 54 10.77 -1.00 13.75
N ASN A 55 11.59 -0.49 14.65
CA ASN A 55 11.87 -1.07 15.94
C ASN A 55 11.67 0.00 17.01
N LEU A 56 10.84 -0.30 17.98
CA LEU A 56 10.58 0.57 19.12
C LEU A 56 11.52 0.17 20.26
N THR A 57 12.35 1.10 20.69
CA THR A 57 13.45 0.82 21.62
C THR A 57 12.98 0.43 23.02
N ASP A 58 11.84 0.97 23.46
CA ASP A 58 11.31 0.75 24.81
C ASP A 58 10.04 -0.11 24.83
N ASP A 59 9.82 -0.85 23.76
CA ASP A 59 8.59 -1.60 23.55
C ASP A 59 8.79 -3.07 23.90
N TYR A 60 8.33 -3.43 25.09
CA TYR A 60 8.40 -4.80 25.58
C TYR A 60 7.08 -5.23 26.21
N ILE A 61 6.83 -6.52 26.15
CA ILE A 61 5.73 -7.17 26.85
C ILE A 61 6.30 -7.97 27.99
N VAL A 62 5.72 -7.83 29.19
CA VAL A 62 6.00 -8.72 30.28
C VAL A 62 5.26 -10.03 30.05
N ALA A 63 5.98 -11.07 29.69
CA ALA A 63 5.43 -12.41 29.54
C ALA A 63 5.74 -13.24 30.78
N LYS A 64 4.82 -14.14 31.14
CA LYS A 64 4.99 -15.09 32.23
C LYS A 64 5.51 -16.42 31.70
N ILE A 65 6.50 -16.97 32.36
CA ILE A 65 7.05 -18.27 32.05
C ILE A 65 6.62 -19.28 33.14
N ASN A 66 6.15 -20.44 32.69
CA ASN A 66 5.73 -21.53 33.58
C ASN A 66 6.94 -22.32 34.15
N THR A 67 6.66 -23.27 35.01
CA THR A 67 7.69 -24.13 35.64
C THR A 67 8.44 -24.99 34.64
N LYS A 68 7.88 -25.22 33.44
CA LYS A 68 8.50 -25.97 32.34
C LYS A 68 9.36 -25.09 31.44
N GLY A 69 9.43 -23.78 31.68
CA GLY A 69 10.19 -22.84 30.84
C GLY A 69 9.46 -22.33 29.61
N GLU A 70 8.13 -22.56 29.49
CA GLU A 70 7.31 -22.14 28.38
C GLU A 70 6.63 -20.80 28.69
N ILE A 71 6.45 -19.96 27.68
CA ILE A 71 5.64 -18.73 27.80
C ILE A 71 4.18 -19.11 27.99
N ILE A 72 3.55 -18.62 29.04
CA ILE A 72 2.16 -18.87 29.33
C ILE A 72 1.27 -18.16 28.31
N ASN A 73 0.55 -18.94 27.51
CA ASN A 73 -0.46 -18.41 26.60
C ASN A 73 -1.81 -18.30 27.35
N PRO A 74 -2.34 -17.09 27.59
CA PRO A 74 -3.59 -16.93 28.33
C PRO A 74 -4.81 -17.54 27.64
N ARG A 75 -4.72 -17.86 26.36
CA ARG A 75 -5.84 -18.43 25.57
C ARG A 75 -5.93 -19.94 25.62
N LEU A 76 -4.87 -20.64 26.07
CA LEU A 76 -4.90 -22.10 26.24
C LEU A 76 -5.57 -22.46 27.57
N ASP A 77 -6.20 -23.64 27.64
CA ASP A 77 -6.73 -24.17 28.88
C ASP A 77 -5.61 -24.68 29.82
N PRO A 78 -5.83 -24.72 31.15
CA PRO A 78 -4.88 -25.29 32.10
C PRO A 78 -4.54 -26.78 31.85
N SER A 79 -5.41 -27.51 31.14
CA SER A 79 -5.17 -28.88 30.69
C SER A 79 -4.19 -28.97 29.53
N GLU A 80 -4.06 -27.90 28.74
CA GLU A 80 -3.19 -27.83 27.56
C GLU A 80 -1.81 -27.25 27.92
N GLN A 81 -1.74 -26.38 28.91
CA GLN A 81 -0.50 -25.74 29.32
C GLN A 81 -0.48 -25.48 30.83
N ASP A 82 0.66 -25.80 31.47
CA ASP A 82 0.88 -25.41 32.86
C ASP A 82 0.87 -23.88 33.01
N LYS A 83 -0.06 -23.38 33.83
CA LYS A 83 -0.23 -21.95 34.12
C LYS A 83 0.50 -21.49 35.40
N THR A 84 1.24 -22.35 36.05
CA THR A 84 1.98 -21.98 37.23
C THR A 84 3.14 -21.05 36.86
N VAL A 85 3.06 -19.80 37.31
CA VAL A 85 4.07 -18.80 37.00
C VAL A 85 5.35 -19.08 37.81
N ALA A 86 6.44 -19.32 37.11
CA ALA A 86 7.79 -19.47 37.72
C ALA A 86 8.55 -18.14 37.70
N LYS A 87 8.45 -17.36 36.64
CA LYS A 87 9.11 -16.04 36.50
C LYS A 87 8.49 -15.19 35.44
N ASP A 88 8.74 -13.90 35.52
CA ASP A 88 8.43 -12.95 34.44
C ASP A 88 9.64 -12.80 33.50
N THR A 89 9.38 -12.55 32.23
CA THR A 89 10.40 -12.25 31.21
C THR A 89 9.95 -11.09 30.33
N LEU A 90 10.89 -10.37 29.76
CA LEU A 90 10.62 -9.30 28.82
C LEU A 90 10.73 -9.84 27.39
N LEU A 91 9.69 -9.64 26.62
CA LEU A 91 9.66 -9.94 25.18
C LEU A 91 9.71 -8.64 24.39
N TYR A 92 10.74 -8.49 23.59
CA TYR A 92 10.88 -7.36 22.66
C TYR A 92 10.35 -7.74 21.28
N ALA A 93 9.60 -6.85 20.68
CA ALA A 93 9.04 -7.06 19.35
C ALA A 93 10.11 -7.13 18.24
N GLY A 94 11.23 -6.41 18.45
CA GLY A 94 12.26 -6.26 17.44
C GLY A 94 11.77 -5.49 16.22
N TRP A 95 12.19 -5.91 15.04
CA TRP A 95 11.82 -5.26 13.78
C TRP A 95 10.43 -5.72 13.31
N ILE A 96 9.46 -4.82 13.36
CA ILE A 96 8.10 -5.04 12.88
C ILE A 96 7.84 -4.27 11.58
N PRO A 97 6.95 -4.75 10.71
CA PRO A 97 6.55 -3.98 9.53
C PRO A 97 5.86 -2.68 9.92
N ARG A 98 6.18 -1.59 9.22
CA ARG A 98 5.42 -0.34 9.37
C ARG A 98 4.04 -0.48 8.73
N PRO A 99 3.04 0.28 9.19
CA PRO A 99 1.70 0.27 8.58
C PRO A 99 1.70 0.58 7.08
N THR A 100 2.71 1.28 6.58
CA THR A 100 2.91 1.60 5.16
C THR A 100 3.71 0.55 4.38
N ASP A 101 4.07 -0.59 4.99
CA ASP A 101 4.89 -1.63 4.35
C ASP A 101 4.09 -2.40 3.29
N GLN A 102 3.79 -1.75 2.18
CA GLN A 102 3.20 -2.41 1.01
C GLN A 102 4.32 -2.99 0.15
N ARG A 103 4.42 -4.33 0.08
CA ARG A 103 5.58 -5.03 -0.47
C ARG A 103 5.74 -4.86 -1.97
N VAL A 104 4.65 -4.95 -2.70
CA VAL A 104 4.67 -4.87 -4.16
C VAL A 104 3.52 -3.98 -4.61
N ASN A 105 3.85 -3.04 -5.47
CA ASN A 105 2.90 -2.23 -6.22
C ASN A 105 3.18 -2.36 -7.71
N VAL A 106 2.14 -2.58 -8.49
CA VAL A 106 2.19 -2.61 -9.95
C VAL A 106 1.14 -1.65 -10.47
N GLY A 107 1.57 -0.77 -11.36
CA GLY A 107 0.68 0.10 -12.13
C GLY A 107 0.89 -0.14 -13.62
N LEU A 108 -0.17 -0.23 -14.36
CA LEU A 108 -0.15 -0.35 -15.82
C LEU A 108 -1.16 0.62 -16.40
N PHE A 109 -0.73 1.37 -17.39
CA PHE A 109 -1.58 2.25 -18.16
C PHE A 109 -1.38 1.97 -19.64
N PHE A 110 -2.46 1.93 -20.36
CA PHE A 110 -2.51 1.77 -21.80
C PHE A 110 -3.56 2.71 -22.36
N SER A 111 -3.24 3.47 -23.40
CA SER A 111 -4.17 4.34 -24.09
C SER A 111 -3.92 4.29 -25.58
N ASP A 112 -4.95 4.10 -26.36
CA ASP A 112 -4.88 4.04 -27.81
C ASP A 112 -6.09 4.71 -28.46
N TYR A 113 -5.92 5.08 -29.72
CA TYR A 113 -7.04 5.52 -30.55
C TYR A 113 -7.90 4.33 -30.99
N VAL A 114 -9.20 4.58 -31.08
CA VAL A 114 -10.11 3.58 -31.66
C VAL A 114 -9.78 3.40 -33.14
N PRO A 115 -9.58 2.16 -33.63
CA PRO A 115 -9.27 1.91 -35.03
C PRO A 115 -10.26 2.63 -35.99
N ASN A 116 -9.74 3.32 -36.98
CA ASN A 116 -10.47 4.13 -37.93
C ASN A 116 -11.20 5.37 -37.36
N HIS A 117 -10.97 5.73 -36.08
CA HIS A 117 -11.59 6.88 -35.43
C HIS A 117 -10.54 7.68 -34.64
N GLU A 118 -9.76 8.50 -35.33
CA GLU A 118 -8.72 9.35 -34.73
C GLU A 118 -9.24 10.37 -33.70
N ASN A 119 -10.56 10.58 -33.65
CA ASN A 119 -11.20 11.48 -32.69
C ASN A 119 -11.60 10.78 -31.41
N MET A 120 -11.32 9.49 -31.27
CA MET A 120 -11.76 8.67 -30.13
C MET A 120 -10.56 7.94 -29.53
N LYS A 121 -10.43 8.03 -28.21
CA LYS A 121 -9.42 7.29 -27.44
C LYS A 121 -10.07 6.41 -26.41
N VAL A 122 -9.48 5.25 -26.19
CA VAL A 122 -9.79 4.35 -25.07
C VAL A 122 -8.56 4.22 -24.21
N TYR A 123 -8.73 4.04 -22.92
CA TYR A 123 -7.64 3.71 -22.04
C TYR A 123 -8.04 2.69 -20.98
N VAL A 124 -7.04 1.98 -20.49
CA VAL A 124 -7.13 1.04 -19.37
C VAL A 124 -6.06 1.41 -18.37
N ASN A 125 -6.45 1.55 -17.12
CA ASN A 125 -5.56 1.75 -16.00
C ASN A 125 -5.72 0.60 -15.02
N THR A 126 -4.64 -0.09 -14.68
CA THR A 126 -4.67 -1.20 -13.74
C THR A 126 -3.72 -0.91 -12.60
N VAL A 127 -4.21 -1.08 -11.38
CA VAL A 127 -3.42 -0.95 -10.16
C VAL A 127 -3.53 -2.23 -9.35
N PHE A 128 -2.39 -2.76 -8.97
CA PHE A 128 -2.28 -3.87 -8.04
C PHE A 128 -1.35 -3.49 -6.90
N GLY A 129 -1.75 -3.80 -5.67
CA GLY A 129 -0.91 -3.63 -4.49
C GLY A 129 -1.09 -4.78 -3.51
N THR A 130 0.01 -5.29 -2.97
CA THR A 130 -0.05 -6.26 -1.88
C THR A 130 -0.65 -5.63 -0.64
N GLY A 131 -1.27 -6.44 0.21
CA GLY A 131 -1.90 -5.97 1.43
C GLY A 131 -0.92 -5.27 2.37
N MET A 132 -1.36 -4.17 2.95
CA MET A 132 -0.64 -3.48 4.03
C MET A 132 -0.75 -4.26 5.33
N PRO A 133 0.26 -4.19 6.21
CA PRO A 133 0.20 -4.82 7.51
C PRO A 133 -0.78 -4.11 8.44
N PHE A 134 -1.42 -4.88 9.30
CA PHE A 134 -2.21 -4.36 10.41
C PHE A 134 -1.98 -5.23 11.64
N GLY A 135 -2.12 -4.64 12.81
CA GLY A 135 -2.02 -5.35 14.08
C GLY A 135 -3.36 -5.90 14.54
N PRO A 136 -3.36 -6.84 15.50
CA PRO A 136 -4.56 -7.27 16.18
C PRO A 136 -5.21 -6.09 16.95
N PRO A 137 -6.54 -6.11 17.13
CA PRO A 137 -7.27 -5.01 17.77
C PRO A 137 -6.96 -4.79 19.27
N ASP A 138 -6.11 -5.62 19.86
CA ASP A 138 -5.68 -5.54 21.27
C ASP A 138 -4.50 -4.58 21.50
N ASN A 139 -4.14 -3.76 20.53
CA ASN A 139 -3.04 -2.78 20.53
C ASN A 139 -1.64 -3.37 20.73
N ASN A 140 -1.49 -4.68 20.64
CA ASN A 140 -0.19 -5.33 20.68
C ASN A 140 0.42 -5.39 19.29
N ARG A 141 1.09 -4.33 18.86
CA ARG A 141 1.74 -4.21 17.54
C ARG A 141 2.76 -5.31 17.25
N TYR A 142 3.18 -6.04 18.25
CA TYR A 142 4.23 -7.06 18.16
C TYR A 142 3.70 -8.46 17.91
N LYS A 143 2.43 -8.70 18.09
CA LYS A 143 1.86 -10.02 17.84
C LYS A 143 1.43 -10.11 16.41
N ASP A 144 2.05 -11.05 15.70
CA ASP A 144 1.60 -11.60 14.43
C ASP A 144 0.98 -10.54 13.51
N THR A 145 1.83 -9.68 12.94
CA THR A 145 1.38 -8.65 12.01
C THR A 145 0.67 -9.31 10.83
N LEU A 146 -0.64 -9.13 10.79
CA LEU A 146 -1.49 -9.60 9.73
C LEU A 146 -1.38 -8.67 8.52
N ARG A 147 -1.87 -9.10 7.37
CA ARG A 147 -1.96 -8.25 6.19
C ARG A 147 -3.39 -8.26 5.66
N ILE A 148 -3.87 -7.07 5.29
CA ILE A 148 -5.14 -6.95 4.58
C ILE A 148 -5.03 -7.64 3.21
N PRO A 149 -6.14 -8.04 2.57
CA PRO A 149 -6.13 -8.56 1.21
C PRO A 149 -5.46 -7.61 0.23
N SER A 150 -4.90 -8.14 -0.84
CA SER A 150 -4.31 -7.35 -1.92
C SER A 150 -5.37 -6.46 -2.58
N TYR A 151 -5.00 -5.23 -2.85
CA TYR A 151 -5.81 -4.28 -3.61
C TYR A 151 -5.66 -4.52 -5.11
N ARG A 152 -6.78 -4.52 -5.82
CA ARG A 152 -6.82 -4.63 -7.28
C ARG A 152 -7.87 -3.65 -7.79
N ARG A 153 -7.51 -2.90 -8.80
CA ARG A 153 -8.42 -1.98 -9.47
C ARG A 153 -8.12 -1.95 -10.95
N VAL A 154 -9.16 -1.98 -11.74
CA VAL A 154 -9.10 -1.79 -13.19
C VAL A 154 -10.09 -0.70 -13.53
N ASP A 155 -9.60 0.38 -14.12
CA ASP A 155 -10.41 1.49 -14.62
C ASP A 155 -10.33 1.48 -16.14
N MET A 156 -11.44 1.73 -16.78
CA MET A 156 -11.50 1.91 -18.22
C MET A 156 -12.12 3.26 -18.52
N GLY A 157 -11.60 3.93 -19.53
CA GLY A 157 -12.14 5.19 -19.94
C GLY A 157 -12.19 5.33 -21.45
N PHE A 158 -13.08 6.18 -21.87
CA PHE A 158 -13.29 6.54 -23.25
C PHE A 158 -13.30 8.07 -23.37
N SER A 159 -12.64 8.59 -24.36
CA SER A 159 -12.68 10.03 -24.64
C SER A 159 -12.89 10.30 -26.11
N THR A 160 -13.63 11.35 -26.39
CA THR A 160 -13.91 11.81 -27.76
C THR A 160 -13.54 13.28 -27.93
N LEU A 161 -12.96 13.61 -29.07
CA LEU A 161 -12.61 14.96 -29.44
C LEU A 161 -13.87 15.68 -29.96
N LEU A 162 -14.34 16.68 -29.21
CA LEU A 162 -15.46 17.49 -29.55
C LEU A 162 -15.07 18.67 -30.45
N LEU A 163 -13.89 19.24 -30.20
CA LEU A 163 -13.39 20.40 -30.95
C LEU A 163 -11.94 20.21 -31.30
N ASP A 164 -11.56 20.34 -32.55
CA ASP A 164 -10.19 20.33 -33.05
C ASP A 164 -9.86 21.73 -33.61
N GLY A 165 -9.01 22.43 -32.85
CA GLY A 165 -8.58 23.79 -33.25
C GLY A 165 -7.65 23.83 -34.46
N LYS A 166 -7.08 22.69 -34.85
CA LYS A 166 -6.24 22.60 -36.05
C LYS A 166 -7.09 22.69 -37.34
N LYS A 167 -8.37 22.35 -37.27
CA LYS A 167 -9.32 22.49 -38.38
C LYS A 167 -9.94 23.89 -38.37
N LYS A 168 -9.20 24.87 -38.88
CA LYS A 168 -9.55 26.31 -38.87
C LYS A 168 -10.94 26.66 -39.38
N GLU A 169 -11.56 25.85 -40.20
CA GLU A 169 -12.87 26.17 -40.79
C GLU A 169 -14.07 26.04 -39.85
N LYS A 170 -13.93 25.38 -38.69
CA LYS A 170 -15.03 25.16 -37.74
C LYS A 170 -14.81 25.75 -36.36
N ASN A 171 -13.66 26.36 -36.12
CA ASN A 171 -13.33 26.86 -34.78
C ASN A 171 -13.74 28.33 -34.61
N LYS A 172 -14.88 28.57 -33.96
CA LYS A 172 -15.33 29.93 -33.56
C LYS A 172 -14.51 30.48 -32.36
N PHE A 173 -13.68 29.66 -31.72
CA PHE A 173 -12.95 30.03 -30.52
C PHE A 173 -11.43 30.05 -30.84
N ASN A 174 -10.92 31.21 -31.21
CA ASN A 174 -9.52 31.38 -31.61
C ASN A 174 -8.44 31.01 -30.53
N HIS A 175 -8.85 30.76 -29.29
CA HIS A 175 -7.96 30.49 -28.18
C HIS A 175 -8.06 29.06 -27.64
N ILE A 176 -8.90 28.20 -28.20
CA ILE A 176 -9.07 26.82 -27.78
C ILE A 176 -8.48 25.88 -28.83
N GLU A 177 -7.44 25.14 -28.44
CA GLU A 177 -6.77 24.20 -29.35
C GLU A 177 -7.56 22.89 -29.51
N SER A 178 -8.11 22.38 -28.42
CA SER A 178 -8.93 21.15 -28.45
C SER A 178 -9.85 21.06 -27.24
N ILE A 179 -11.00 20.42 -27.40
CA ILE A 179 -11.90 20.03 -26.31
C ILE A 179 -12.14 18.53 -26.42
N TRP A 180 -11.82 17.83 -25.34
CA TRP A 180 -12.06 16.40 -25.20
C TRP A 180 -13.14 16.16 -24.14
N LEU A 181 -14.07 15.27 -24.43
CA LEU A 181 -15.05 14.76 -23.47
C LEU A 181 -14.63 13.32 -23.10
N GLY A 182 -14.48 13.06 -21.81
CA GLY A 182 -14.13 11.75 -21.29
C GLY A 182 -15.22 11.17 -20.38
N LEU A 183 -15.32 9.85 -20.37
CA LEU A 183 -16.12 9.05 -19.46
C LEU A 183 -15.25 7.95 -18.87
N ASP A 184 -15.24 7.86 -17.55
CA ASP A 184 -14.44 6.90 -16.78
C ASP A 184 -15.35 5.98 -15.98
N VAL A 185 -15.01 4.68 -15.93
CA VAL A 185 -15.71 3.63 -15.18
C VAL A 185 -14.71 2.81 -14.37
#